data_1b5e327ec4274da0acb3a26a19284506
#
_entry.id   1b5e327ec4274da0acb3a26a19284506
#
_cell.length_a   1.000
_cell.length_b   1.000
_cell.length_c   1.000
_cell.angle_alpha   90.00
_cell.angle_beta   90.00
_cell.angle_gamma   90.00
#
_symmetry.space_group_name_H-M   'P 1'
#
loop_
_entity.id
_entity.type
_entity.pdbx_description
1 polymer ?
#
loop_
_entity_poly.entity_id
_entity_poly.type
_entity_poly.pdbx_seq_one_letter_code
_entity_poly.pdbx_strand_id
1 'polypeptide(L)'
;MLSSPATAATHLVSLSVWGTQGTGVSGHPALGASWGFITFSSTASDLFIGDTNRAEDCFFRDSTTGQLEVLSVSTAGVLGNAKSLKPVPSVNSLFVTYQSAASNLVDGDTNGKLDVFVRDRVNLTTRRVSVATGGGQANGDSTYPQISPDGRYVVFASVASNLAPTDSNALSDIFRHDLLTGVTEHVSIGVNGGPANGVSLYPAISGDGRYIAFQSTASNLVAGDSEGRTDIFLRDMLTGVTERISVASDGSPAERNSGYPDLSDDGRYVIFISMARNLSVGDTNNYNDLFVRDRATGVTTRLTQGIAGAQINGSTISPEISGNGQVVVFGSNASNLVPGDTNGVADVFTVQLATGAIRRMSVSHDGLQHGAERSFQQHISQDGLFVVFSTASGNLDLGDGNGRQDVFLAY
;
A
#
# COMPACT_ATOMS: atom_id res chain seq x y z
N MET A 1 -17.89 33.62 -12.85
CA MET A 1 -16.59 33.68 -12.17
C MET A 1 -16.20 32.24 -11.91
N LEU A 2 -15.25 31.71 -12.67
CA LEU A 2 -14.69 30.38 -12.44
C LEU A 2 -13.86 30.50 -11.16
N SER A 3 -14.26 29.79 -10.09
CA SER A 3 -13.45 29.65 -8.91
C SER A 3 -12.11 29.04 -9.34
N SER A 4 -11.01 29.71 -9.03
CA SER A 4 -9.66 29.13 -9.10
C SER A 4 -9.69 27.75 -8.43
N PRO A 5 -9.11 26.70 -9.02
CA PRO A 5 -8.98 25.42 -8.31
C PRO A 5 -8.25 25.71 -6.99
N ALA A 6 -8.81 25.23 -5.89
CA ALA A 6 -8.16 25.33 -4.60
C ALA A 6 -6.73 24.77 -4.74
N THR A 7 -5.73 25.56 -4.37
CA THR A 7 -4.34 25.08 -4.29
C THR A 7 -4.30 23.94 -3.28
N ALA A 8 -3.62 22.85 -3.60
CA ALA A 8 -3.43 21.76 -2.66
C ALA A 8 -2.83 22.34 -1.36
N ALA A 9 -3.44 22.06 -0.23
CA ALA A 9 -2.88 22.38 1.07
C ALA A 9 -2.15 21.14 1.60
N THR A 10 -0.96 21.33 2.17
CA THR A 10 -0.16 20.26 2.73
C THR A 10 0.05 20.53 4.22
N HIS A 11 -0.14 19.51 5.06
CA HIS A 11 -0.01 19.61 6.51
C HIS A 11 0.87 18.51 7.07
N LEU A 12 1.75 18.87 8.01
CA LEU A 12 2.59 17.93 8.74
C LEU A 12 1.75 17.08 9.71
N VAL A 13 1.91 15.75 9.65
CA VAL A 13 1.13 14.76 10.44
C VAL A 13 1.96 14.15 11.55
N SER A 14 3.26 13.88 11.32
CA SER A 14 4.17 13.18 12.25
C SER A 14 4.60 14.06 13.43
N LEU A 15 3.62 14.60 14.14
CA LEU A 15 3.82 15.43 15.32
C LEU A 15 3.72 14.60 16.61
N SER A 16 4.40 15.04 17.67
CA SER A 16 4.30 14.48 19.01
C SER A 16 2.93 14.71 19.66
N VAL A 17 2.71 14.14 20.82
CA VAL A 17 1.52 14.42 21.65
C VAL A 17 1.41 15.88 22.08
N TRP A 18 2.51 16.64 22.03
CA TRP A 18 2.54 18.08 22.33
C TRP A 18 2.42 18.97 21.08
N GLY A 19 2.22 18.36 19.90
CA GLY A 19 2.14 19.09 18.64
C GLY A 19 3.51 19.58 18.11
N THR A 20 4.61 19.06 18.62
CA THR A 20 5.97 19.35 18.13
C THR A 20 6.42 18.28 17.14
N GLN A 21 7.29 18.65 16.22
CA GLN A 21 7.89 17.73 15.25
C GLN A 21 8.75 16.68 15.97
N GLY A 22 8.68 15.42 15.51
CA GLY A 22 9.52 14.34 16.04
C GLY A 22 10.97 14.47 15.60
N THR A 23 11.90 13.92 16.40
CA THR A 23 13.34 13.97 16.11
C THR A 23 13.83 12.82 15.23
N GLY A 24 12.99 11.84 14.92
CA GLY A 24 13.28 10.67 14.09
C GLY A 24 12.71 10.76 12.67
N VAL A 25 12.86 9.67 11.93
CA VAL A 25 12.28 9.48 10.59
C VAL A 25 10.87 8.91 10.75
N SER A 26 9.89 9.48 10.04
CA SER A 26 8.52 8.99 9.97
C SER A 26 8.15 8.62 8.53
N GLY A 27 7.42 7.51 8.36
CA GLY A 27 7.07 7.00 7.03
C GLY A 27 5.93 5.99 7.05
N HIS A 28 5.71 5.33 5.91
CA HIS A 28 4.65 4.34 5.70
C HIS A 28 3.27 4.84 6.15
N PRO A 29 2.87 6.06 5.70
CA PRO A 29 1.55 6.57 6.07
C PRO A 29 0.45 5.79 5.38
N ALA A 30 -0.71 5.66 6.05
CA ALA A 30 -1.93 5.16 5.44
C ALA A 30 -3.15 5.89 6.02
N LEU A 31 -4.21 5.99 5.21
CA LEU A 31 -5.47 6.65 5.55
C LEU A 31 -6.56 5.63 5.85
N GLY A 32 -7.43 5.93 6.83
CA GLY A 32 -8.72 5.31 6.95
C GLY A 32 -9.74 5.85 5.92
N ALA A 33 -11.01 5.96 6.29
CA ALA A 33 -12.07 6.44 5.38
C ALA A 33 -11.82 7.84 4.83
N SER A 34 -11.22 8.71 5.64
CA SER A 34 -11.01 10.12 5.34
C SER A 34 -9.74 10.66 6.01
N TRP A 35 -9.47 11.93 5.83
CA TRP A 35 -8.31 12.63 6.40
C TRP A 35 -8.18 12.59 7.93
N GLY A 36 -9.28 12.30 8.65
CA GLY A 36 -9.29 12.33 10.11
C GLY A 36 -8.45 11.24 10.78
N PHE A 37 -8.15 10.15 10.07
CA PHE A 37 -7.50 8.96 10.65
C PHE A 37 -6.30 8.52 9.82
N ILE A 38 -5.11 8.79 10.35
CA ILE A 38 -3.85 8.52 9.66
C ILE A 38 -3.00 7.59 10.53
N THR A 39 -2.48 6.53 9.93
CA THR A 39 -1.45 5.68 10.54
C THR A 39 -0.10 5.94 9.90
N PHE A 40 0.99 5.76 10.66
CA PHE A 40 2.35 5.86 10.15
C PHE A 40 3.31 5.10 11.06
N SER A 41 4.53 4.85 10.61
CA SER A 41 5.61 4.35 11.45
C SER A 41 6.65 5.45 11.70
N SER A 42 7.34 5.41 12.86
CA SER A 42 8.36 6.39 13.19
C SER A 42 9.46 5.82 14.10
N THR A 43 10.69 6.30 13.87
CA THR A 43 11.84 6.05 14.74
C THR A 43 12.05 7.16 15.80
N ALA A 44 11.13 8.14 15.85
CA ALA A 44 11.21 9.27 16.77
C ALA A 44 10.79 8.85 18.17
N SER A 45 11.72 8.85 19.12
CA SER A 45 11.49 8.48 20.53
C SER A 45 10.81 9.56 21.36
N ASP A 46 10.51 10.70 20.77
CA ASP A 46 9.89 11.86 21.42
C ASP A 46 8.45 12.14 20.93
N LEU A 47 7.86 11.25 20.13
CA LEU A 47 6.45 11.38 19.74
C LEU A 47 5.52 11.19 20.93
N PHE A 48 5.86 10.31 21.87
CA PHE A 48 5.07 10.06 23.08
C PHE A 48 5.98 9.75 24.28
N ILE A 49 5.46 9.92 25.49
CA ILE A 49 6.19 9.57 26.71
C ILE A 49 6.23 8.05 26.88
N GLY A 50 7.39 7.47 27.05
CA GLY A 50 7.55 6.04 27.33
C GLY A 50 8.06 5.21 26.16
N ASP A 51 8.48 5.83 25.08
CA ASP A 51 9.27 5.14 24.06
C ASP A 51 10.67 4.87 24.60
N THR A 52 10.90 3.62 24.91
CA THR A 52 12.17 3.15 25.53
C THR A 52 12.86 2.09 24.67
N ASN A 53 12.22 1.61 23.60
CA ASN A 53 12.75 0.51 22.78
C ASN A 53 13.76 0.97 21.73
N ARG A 54 13.78 2.25 21.35
CA ARG A 54 14.62 2.84 20.29
C ARG A 54 14.43 2.15 18.93
N ALA A 55 13.28 1.53 18.72
CA ALA A 55 12.90 0.88 17.47
C ALA A 55 11.94 1.78 16.67
N GLU A 56 11.61 1.37 15.47
CA GLU A 56 10.52 1.99 14.72
C GLU A 56 9.20 1.43 15.23
N ASP A 57 8.27 2.31 15.59
CA ASP A 57 6.97 1.98 16.13
C ASP A 57 5.84 2.45 15.20
N CYS A 58 4.69 1.80 15.31
CA CYS A 58 3.48 2.15 14.57
C CYS A 58 2.57 3.07 15.39
N PHE A 59 2.07 4.11 14.74
CA PHE A 59 1.23 5.14 15.34
C PHE A 59 -0.09 5.32 14.58
N PHE A 60 -1.08 5.80 15.31
CA PHE A 60 -2.34 6.31 14.78
C PHE A 60 -2.52 7.76 15.24
N ARG A 61 -2.83 8.64 14.29
CA ARG A 61 -3.12 10.05 14.50
C ARG A 61 -4.58 10.32 14.17
N ASP A 62 -5.35 10.84 15.12
CA ASP A 62 -6.59 11.53 14.84
C ASP A 62 -6.25 12.99 14.49
N SER A 63 -6.35 13.34 13.21
CA SER A 63 -6.00 14.67 12.71
C SER A 63 -7.03 15.73 13.12
N THR A 64 -8.22 15.33 13.57
CA THR A 64 -9.28 16.27 14.02
C THR A 64 -9.06 16.71 15.46
N THR A 65 -8.58 15.82 16.32
CA THR A 65 -8.36 16.08 17.75
C THR A 65 -6.88 16.27 18.08
N GLY A 66 -5.98 15.88 17.19
CA GLY A 66 -4.53 15.86 17.42
C GLY A 66 -4.08 14.70 18.31
N GLN A 67 -4.96 13.76 18.68
CA GLN A 67 -4.56 12.60 19.49
C GLN A 67 -3.63 11.67 18.74
N LEU A 68 -2.61 11.19 19.44
CA LEU A 68 -1.66 10.18 18.97
C LEU A 68 -1.77 8.93 19.84
N GLU A 69 -1.91 7.76 19.21
CA GLU A 69 -1.95 6.45 19.85
C GLU A 69 -0.80 5.58 19.32
N VAL A 70 -0.12 4.85 20.21
CA VAL A 70 0.85 3.83 19.83
C VAL A 70 0.12 2.53 19.55
N LEU A 71 0.32 1.96 18.35
CA LEU A 71 -0.34 0.75 17.89
C LEU A 71 0.48 -0.51 18.18
N SER A 72 1.81 -0.40 18.16
CA SER A 72 2.78 -1.50 18.34
C SER A 72 2.94 -1.88 19.81
N VAL A 73 1.81 -2.14 20.49
CA VAL A 73 1.76 -2.54 21.90
C VAL A 73 1.02 -3.87 22.07
N SER A 74 1.36 -4.63 23.12
CA SER A 74 0.62 -5.83 23.50
C SER A 74 -0.79 -5.49 24.01
N THR A 75 -1.64 -6.49 24.22
CA THR A 75 -2.96 -6.32 24.88
C THR A 75 -2.83 -5.73 26.28
N ALA A 76 -1.72 -5.95 26.97
CA ALA A 76 -1.44 -5.32 28.29
C ALA A 76 -0.89 -3.89 28.16
N GLY A 77 -0.77 -3.33 26.95
CA GLY A 77 -0.23 -1.99 26.72
C GLY A 77 1.31 -1.90 26.79
N VAL A 78 2.02 -3.04 26.78
CA VAL A 78 3.49 -3.06 26.76
C VAL A 78 3.98 -2.83 25.34
N LEU A 79 4.92 -1.87 25.20
CA LEU A 79 5.54 -1.52 23.90
C LEU A 79 6.30 -2.73 23.30
N GLY A 80 6.22 -2.87 21.99
CA GLY A 80 6.99 -3.88 21.25
C GLY A 80 8.50 -3.76 21.51
N ASN A 81 9.19 -4.89 21.62
CA ASN A 81 10.63 -4.91 21.90
C ASN A 81 11.51 -4.86 20.64
N ALA A 82 10.90 -4.72 19.46
CA ALA A 82 11.59 -4.59 18.18
C ALA A 82 10.72 -3.81 17.18
N LYS A 83 11.26 -3.53 15.99
CA LYS A 83 10.63 -2.68 14.97
C LYS A 83 9.25 -3.18 14.53
N SER A 84 8.34 -2.24 14.35
CA SER A 84 6.99 -2.42 13.79
C SER A 84 6.78 -1.42 12.65
N LEU A 85 6.25 -1.89 11.52
CA LEU A 85 6.23 -1.16 10.25
C LEU A 85 4.91 -1.31 9.52
N LYS A 86 4.67 -0.41 8.56
CA LYS A 86 3.57 -0.48 7.59
C LYS A 86 2.20 -0.67 8.24
N PRO A 87 1.79 0.24 9.11
CA PRO A 87 0.45 0.21 9.68
C PRO A 87 -0.59 0.57 8.61
N VAL A 88 -1.58 -0.30 8.40
CA VAL A 88 -2.69 -0.09 7.45
C VAL A 88 -4.00 -0.21 8.20
N PRO A 89 -4.82 0.86 8.25
CA PRO A 89 -6.11 0.84 8.96
C PRO A 89 -7.21 0.25 8.08
N SER A 90 -8.21 -0.39 8.72
CA SER A 90 -9.53 -0.58 8.10
C SER A 90 -10.20 0.77 7.85
N VAL A 91 -11.19 0.83 6.95
CA VAL A 91 -11.86 2.09 6.58
C VAL A 91 -12.43 2.81 7.80
N ASN A 92 -13.06 2.08 8.71
CA ASN A 92 -13.59 2.63 9.97
C ASN A 92 -12.50 2.90 11.03
N SER A 93 -11.24 2.57 10.74
CA SER A 93 -10.08 2.72 11.63
C SER A 93 -10.21 2.03 13.00
N LEU A 94 -11.09 1.03 13.11
CA LEU A 94 -11.24 0.23 14.31
C LEU A 94 -10.13 -0.82 14.42
N PHE A 95 -9.68 -1.33 13.29
CA PHE A 95 -8.58 -2.29 13.19
C PHE A 95 -7.42 -1.68 12.42
N VAL A 96 -6.20 -1.96 12.88
CA VAL A 96 -4.98 -1.60 12.15
C VAL A 96 -4.09 -2.83 12.07
N THR A 97 -3.75 -3.25 10.84
CA THR A 97 -2.77 -4.30 10.62
C THR A 97 -1.38 -3.70 10.45
N TYR A 98 -0.35 -4.42 10.90
CA TYR A 98 1.05 -4.02 10.74
C TYR A 98 1.97 -5.24 10.81
N GLN A 99 3.21 -5.10 10.35
CA GLN A 99 4.23 -6.13 10.50
C GLN A 99 5.21 -5.76 11.62
N SER A 100 5.64 -6.75 12.40
CA SER A 100 6.56 -6.53 13.52
C SER A 100 7.51 -7.70 13.75
N ALA A 101 8.75 -7.37 14.16
CA ALA A 101 9.74 -8.32 14.64
C ALA A 101 9.72 -8.48 16.18
N ALA A 102 8.79 -7.81 16.86
CA ALA A 102 8.70 -7.84 18.32
C ALA A 102 8.11 -9.16 18.81
N SER A 103 8.78 -9.81 19.77
CA SER A 103 8.40 -11.10 20.34
C SER A 103 7.51 -10.99 21.59
N ASN A 104 7.12 -9.78 22.00
CA ASN A 104 6.35 -9.51 23.20
C ASN A 104 4.96 -8.91 22.98
N LEU A 105 4.53 -8.81 21.71
CA LEU A 105 3.20 -8.27 21.37
C LEU A 105 2.06 -9.24 21.71
N VAL A 106 2.34 -10.54 21.63
CA VAL A 106 1.44 -11.62 22.02
C VAL A 106 2.19 -12.69 22.81
N ASP A 107 1.48 -13.43 23.67
CA ASP A 107 2.07 -14.55 24.40
C ASP A 107 2.48 -15.68 23.43
N GLY A 108 3.60 -16.34 23.74
CA GLY A 108 4.07 -17.49 22.98
C GLY A 108 4.64 -17.14 21.59
N ASP A 109 5.02 -15.93 21.33
CA ASP A 109 5.78 -15.58 20.15
C ASP A 109 7.26 -16.00 20.31
N THR A 110 7.61 -17.13 19.70
CA THR A 110 8.90 -17.79 19.86
C THR A 110 9.58 -18.13 18.54
N ASN A 111 8.96 -17.76 17.38
CA ASN A 111 9.49 -18.11 16.07
C ASN A 111 10.68 -17.26 15.64
N GLY A 112 10.88 -16.06 16.23
CA GLY A 112 11.94 -15.11 15.87
C GLY A 112 11.80 -14.59 14.43
N LYS A 113 10.59 -14.53 13.92
CA LYS A 113 10.25 -14.09 12.56
C LYS A 113 9.59 -12.71 12.55
N LEU A 114 9.53 -12.14 11.36
CA LEU A 114 8.67 -11.00 11.11
C LEU A 114 7.25 -11.51 10.96
N ASP A 115 6.36 -11.08 11.84
CA ASP A 115 4.97 -11.51 11.89
C ASP A 115 4.02 -10.37 11.53
N VAL A 116 2.79 -10.71 11.12
CA VAL A 116 1.71 -9.76 10.90
C VAL A 116 0.77 -9.76 12.09
N PHE A 117 0.46 -8.55 12.57
CA PHE A 117 -0.41 -8.30 13.72
C PHE A 117 -1.60 -7.43 13.32
N VAL A 118 -2.66 -7.52 14.13
CA VAL A 118 -3.80 -6.60 14.10
C VAL A 118 -4.02 -6.02 15.49
N ARG A 119 -4.08 -4.69 15.57
CA ARG A 119 -4.55 -3.94 16.73
C ARG A 119 -6.04 -3.66 16.60
N ASP A 120 -6.86 -4.18 17.50
CA ASP A 120 -8.24 -3.76 17.74
C ASP A 120 -8.20 -2.56 18.68
N ARG A 121 -8.52 -1.37 18.16
CA ARG A 121 -8.42 -0.11 18.88
C ARG A 121 -9.59 0.12 19.84
N VAL A 122 -10.70 -0.59 19.67
CA VAL A 122 -11.86 -0.50 20.56
C VAL A 122 -11.66 -1.36 21.80
N ASN A 123 -11.28 -2.63 21.58
CA ASN A 123 -11.06 -3.57 22.68
C ASN A 123 -9.64 -3.51 23.25
N LEU A 124 -8.77 -2.69 22.65
CA LEU A 124 -7.36 -2.52 23.01
C LEU A 124 -6.59 -3.84 23.01
N THR A 125 -6.91 -4.76 22.07
CA THR A 125 -6.24 -6.05 21.94
C THR A 125 -5.31 -6.09 20.74
N THR A 126 -4.20 -6.83 20.87
CA THR A 126 -3.28 -7.13 19.77
C THR A 126 -3.28 -8.62 19.51
N ARG A 127 -3.43 -9.01 18.24
CA ARG A 127 -3.45 -10.41 17.81
C ARG A 127 -2.45 -10.62 16.68
N ARG A 128 -1.72 -11.75 16.69
CA ARG A 128 -0.97 -12.20 15.52
C ARG A 128 -1.93 -12.87 14.53
N VAL A 129 -1.83 -12.53 13.24
CA VAL A 129 -2.66 -13.08 12.17
C VAL A 129 -1.87 -13.90 11.14
N SER A 130 -0.53 -13.84 11.18
CA SER A 130 0.36 -14.75 10.47
C SER A 130 0.42 -16.12 11.18
N VAL A 131 -0.72 -16.80 11.23
CA VAL A 131 -0.92 -18.08 11.90
C VAL A 131 -1.67 -19.05 10.99
N ALA A 132 -1.38 -20.35 11.12
CA ALA A 132 -2.17 -21.39 10.49
C ALA A 132 -3.59 -21.44 11.09
N THR A 133 -4.55 -22.00 10.35
CA THR A 133 -5.86 -22.33 10.92
C THR A 133 -5.66 -23.23 12.14
N GLY A 134 -6.17 -22.79 13.30
CA GLY A 134 -5.91 -23.44 14.60
C GLY A 134 -4.80 -22.79 15.42
N GLY A 135 -4.17 -21.69 14.95
CA GLY A 135 -3.30 -20.81 15.73
C GLY A 135 -1.81 -21.14 15.74
N GLY A 136 -1.37 -22.11 14.94
CA GLY A 136 0.07 -22.43 14.83
C GLY A 136 0.86 -21.27 14.20
N GLN A 137 2.01 -20.90 14.84
CA GLN A 137 2.86 -19.78 14.35
C GLN A 137 3.44 -20.09 12.96
N ALA A 138 3.60 -19.02 12.13
CA ALA A 138 4.36 -19.10 10.90
C ALA A 138 5.81 -19.54 11.16
N ASN A 139 6.35 -20.44 10.32
CA ASN A 139 7.75 -20.85 10.38
C ASN A 139 8.69 -19.99 9.52
N GLY A 140 8.15 -18.96 8.86
CA GLY A 140 8.86 -18.01 8.01
C GLY A 140 8.32 -16.60 8.16
N ASP A 141 9.05 -15.61 7.63
CA ASP A 141 8.67 -14.19 7.71
C ASP A 141 7.37 -13.92 6.96
N SER A 142 6.52 -13.07 7.53
CA SER A 142 5.27 -12.58 6.96
C SER A 142 5.30 -11.06 6.83
N THR A 143 4.93 -10.54 5.66
CA THR A 143 5.16 -9.14 5.26
C THR A 143 4.04 -8.60 4.39
N TYR A 144 4.05 -7.29 4.13
CA TYR A 144 3.10 -6.59 3.25
C TYR A 144 1.64 -6.81 3.64
N PRO A 145 1.27 -6.57 4.90
CA PRO A 145 -0.11 -6.73 5.32
C PRO A 145 -1.01 -5.68 4.67
N GLN A 146 -2.21 -6.11 4.28
CA GLN A 146 -3.34 -5.27 3.92
C GLN A 146 -4.57 -5.78 4.65
N ILE A 147 -5.51 -4.88 4.97
CA ILE A 147 -6.77 -5.23 5.63
C ILE A 147 -7.94 -4.80 4.75
N SER A 148 -8.98 -5.66 4.67
CA SER A 148 -10.18 -5.26 3.94
C SER A 148 -10.84 -4.03 4.57
N PRO A 149 -11.46 -3.13 3.77
CA PRO A 149 -12.16 -1.95 4.25
C PRO A 149 -13.13 -2.20 5.42
N ASP A 150 -13.84 -3.33 5.42
CA ASP A 150 -14.75 -3.74 6.49
C ASP A 150 -14.03 -4.22 7.77
N GLY A 151 -12.72 -4.42 7.72
CA GLY A 151 -11.88 -4.86 8.84
C GLY A 151 -11.98 -6.36 9.13
N ARG A 152 -12.52 -7.19 8.23
CA ARG A 152 -12.69 -8.62 8.46
C ARG A 152 -11.50 -9.45 8.03
N TYR A 153 -10.91 -9.17 6.88
CA TYR A 153 -9.86 -9.98 6.29
C TYR A 153 -8.52 -9.27 6.27
N VAL A 154 -7.46 -9.97 6.61
CA VAL A 154 -6.07 -9.51 6.42
C VAL A 154 -5.41 -10.40 5.38
N VAL A 155 -4.82 -9.77 4.35
CA VAL A 155 -3.97 -10.45 3.37
C VAL A 155 -2.52 -10.08 3.60
N PHE A 156 -1.62 -11.01 3.37
CA PHE A 156 -0.18 -10.80 3.55
C PHE A 156 0.62 -11.79 2.70
N ALA A 157 1.88 -11.46 2.46
CA ALA A 157 2.85 -12.36 1.85
C ALA A 157 3.64 -13.09 2.94
N SER A 158 3.93 -14.37 2.77
CA SER A 158 4.75 -15.13 3.71
C SER A 158 5.60 -16.18 3.01
N VAL A 159 6.84 -16.38 3.52
CA VAL A 159 7.70 -17.53 3.14
C VAL A 159 7.51 -18.74 4.05
N ALA A 160 6.50 -18.72 4.91
CA ALA A 160 6.17 -19.82 5.80
C ALA A 160 5.46 -20.95 5.05
N SER A 161 5.95 -22.17 5.18
CA SER A 161 5.38 -23.37 4.54
C SER A 161 4.34 -24.11 5.37
N ASN A 162 3.90 -23.53 6.51
CA ASN A 162 2.99 -24.19 7.45
C ASN A 162 1.68 -23.45 7.71
N LEU A 163 1.41 -22.35 6.98
CA LEU A 163 0.20 -21.55 7.17
C LEU A 163 -1.05 -22.23 6.58
N ALA A 164 -0.89 -22.97 5.48
CA ALA A 164 -1.96 -23.72 4.85
C ALA A 164 -1.45 -25.07 4.35
N PRO A 165 -2.30 -26.14 4.35
CA PRO A 165 -1.88 -27.48 3.90
C PRO A 165 -1.47 -27.57 2.42
N THR A 166 -1.93 -26.62 1.62
CA THR A 166 -1.62 -26.51 0.18
C THR A 166 -0.26 -25.85 -0.10
N ASP A 167 0.37 -25.27 0.90
CA ASP A 167 1.70 -24.70 0.78
C ASP A 167 2.74 -25.76 1.21
N SER A 168 3.57 -26.15 0.27
CA SER A 168 4.63 -27.13 0.44
C SER A 168 5.98 -26.67 -0.07
N ASN A 169 6.09 -25.39 -0.48
CA ASN A 169 7.34 -24.79 -0.94
C ASN A 169 7.91 -23.83 0.12
N ALA A 170 9.07 -23.26 -0.15
CA ALA A 170 9.71 -22.25 0.70
C ALA A 170 9.77 -20.90 -0.03
N LEU A 171 8.88 -20.67 -0.99
CA LEU A 171 8.74 -19.41 -1.70
C LEU A 171 7.78 -18.50 -0.95
N SER A 172 7.77 -17.22 -1.29
CA SER A 172 6.75 -16.31 -0.76
C SER A 172 5.43 -16.55 -1.47
N ASP A 173 4.40 -16.86 -0.70
CA ASP A 173 3.03 -17.04 -1.14
C ASP A 173 2.10 -16.00 -0.50
N ILE A 174 0.90 -15.83 -1.06
CA ILE A 174 -0.12 -14.90 -0.53
C ILE A 174 -1.14 -15.69 0.28
N PHE A 175 -1.45 -15.15 1.47
CA PHE A 175 -2.44 -15.72 2.40
C PHE A 175 -3.50 -14.68 2.74
N ARG A 176 -4.71 -15.17 3.06
CA ARG A 176 -5.82 -14.40 3.63
C ARG A 176 -6.21 -14.99 4.98
N HIS A 177 -6.22 -14.17 6.02
CA HIS A 177 -6.70 -14.53 7.36
C HIS A 177 -8.05 -13.88 7.65
N ASP A 178 -9.06 -14.64 8.02
CA ASP A 178 -10.38 -14.16 8.45
C ASP A 178 -10.36 -13.90 9.97
N LEU A 179 -10.44 -12.64 10.37
CA LEU A 179 -10.41 -12.21 11.76
C LEU A 179 -11.62 -12.68 12.58
N LEU A 180 -12.73 -13.04 11.91
CA LEU A 180 -13.95 -13.54 12.55
C LEU A 180 -13.87 -15.04 12.85
N THR A 181 -13.36 -15.85 11.89
CA THR A 181 -13.34 -17.31 12.02
C THR A 181 -12.00 -17.88 12.44
N GLY A 182 -10.90 -17.10 12.32
CA GLY A 182 -9.53 -17.55 12.56
C GLY A 182 -8.97 -18.47 11.49
N VAL A 183 -9.62 -18.55 10.32
CA VAL A 183 -9.18 -19.37 9.19
C VAL A 183 -8.14 -18.62 8.36
N THR A 184 -7.04 -19.31 8.04
CA THR A 184 -6.02 -18.83 7.08
C THR A 184 -6.13 -19.64 5.81
N GLU A 185 -6.29 -18.96 4.69
CA GLU A 185 -6.44 -19.52 3.35
C GLU A 185 -5.25 -19.19 2.48
N HIS A 186 -4.83 -20.13 1.65
CA HIS A 186 -3.81 -19.91 0.62
C HIS A 186 -4.46 -19.24 -0.61
N VAL A 187 -3.92 -18.15 -1.09
CA VAL A 187 -4.44 -17.34 -2.20
C VAL A 187 -3.71 -17.68 -3.51
N SER A 188 -2.37 -17.70 -3.50
CA SER A 188 -1.52 -17.94 -4.68
C SER A 188 -1.46 -19.44 -5.03
N ILE A 189 -2.60 -20.00 -5.37
CA ILE A 189 -2.75 -21.43 -5.72
C ILE A 189 -2.67 -21.59 -7.24
N GLY A 190 -1.81 -22.51 -7.69
CA GLY A 190 -1.69 -22.90 -9.09
C GLY A 190 -2.93 -23.64 -9.62
N VAL A 191 -3.08 -23.71 -10.93
CA VAL A 191 -4.22 -24.34 -11.63
C VAL A 191 -4.45 -25.82 -11.23
N ASN A 192 -3.42 -26.49 -10.72
CA ASN A 192 -3.50 -27.89 -10.26
C ASN A 192 -3.82 -28.03 -8.75
N GLY A 193 -4.11 -26.91 -8.06
CA GLY A 193 -4.43 -26.89 -6.63
C GLY A 193 -3.22 -26.91 -5.69
N GLY A 194 -1.99 -26.98 -6.22
CA GLY A 194 -0.76 -26.85 -5.47
C GLY A 194 -0.30 -25.39 -5.34
N PRO A 195 0.82 -25.12 -4.63
CA PRO A 195 1.32 -23.76 -4.46
C PRO A 195 1.81 -23.15 -5.77
N ALA A 196 1.95 -21.82 -5.78
CA ALA A 196 2.63 -21.13 -6.84
C ALA A 196 4.07 -21.63 -6.99
N ASN A 197 4.56 -21.81 -8.23
CA ASN A 197 5.94 -22.25 -8.48
C ASN A 197 6.93 -21.08 -8.58
N GLY A 198 6.52 -19.87 -8.21
CA GLY A 198 7.30 -18.65 -8.17
C GLY A 198 6.89 -17.75 -7.02
N VAL A 199 7.67 -16.72 -6.73
CA VAL A 199 7.45 -15.77 -5.65
C VAL A 199 6.20 -14.93 -5.90
N SER A 200 5.31 -14.82 -4.90
CA SER A 200 4.14 -13.94 -4.90
C SER A 200 4.26 -12.88 -3.80
N LEU A 201 4.00 -11.61 -4.13
CA LEU A 201 4.21 -10.46 -3.25
C LEU A 201 3.16 -9.36 -3.50
N TYR A 202 3.15 -8.35 -2.62
CA TYR A 202 2.34 -7.12 -2.74
C TYR A 202 0.85 -7.42 -2.94
N PRO A 203 0.21 -8.10 -1.98
CA PRO A 203 -1.22 -8.32 -2.07
C PRO A 203 -2.01 -7.04 -1.86
N ALA A 204 -3.13 -6.92 -2.57
CA ALA A 204 -4.18 -5.94 -2.35
C ALA A 204 -5.53 -6.65 -2.30
N ILE A 205 -6.52 -6.09 -1.57
CA ILE A 205 -7.78 -6.77 -1.26
C ILE A 205 -8.98 -5.85 -1.51
N SER A 206 -10.06 -6.39 -2.12
CA SER A 206 -11.33 -5.67 -2.33
C SER A 206 -12.08 -5.40 -1.03
N GLY A 207 -13.07 -4.49 -1.10
CA GLY A 207 -13.84 -4.03 0.04
C GLY A 207 -14.55 -5.13 0.83
N ASP A 208 -15.00 -6.17 0.15
CA ASP A 208 -15.67 -7.35 0.72
C ASP A 208 -14.73 -8.53 1.01
N GLY A 209 -13.42 -8.36 0.75
CA GLY A 209 -12.42 -9.42 0.92
C GLY A 209 -12.47 -10.55 -0.10
N ARG A 210 -13.28 -10.43 -1.16
CA ARG A 210 -13.46 -11.47 -2.19
C ARG A 210 -12.33 -11.51 -3.20
N TYR A 211 -11.93 -10.35 -3.73
CA TYR A 211 -10.90 -10.26 -4.75
C TYR A 211 -9.55 -9.90 -4.13
N ILE A 212 -8.53 -10.65 -4.49
CA ILE A 212 -7.16 -10.39 -4.04
C ILE A 212 -6.27 -10.29 -5.27
N ALA A 213 -5.70 -9.10 -5.49
CA ALA A 213 -4.70 -8.87 -6.52
C ALA A 213 -3.31 -9.06 -5.91
N PHE A 214 -2.37 -9.58 -6.70
CA PHE A 214 -0.97 -9.76 -6.29
C PHE A 214 -0.06 -9.87 -7.50
N GLN A 215 1.21 -9.58 -7.33
CA GLN A 215 2.22 -9.87 -8.35
C GLN A 215 2.87 -11.23 -8.10
N SER A 216 3.21 -11.95 -9.17
CA SER A 216 3.91 -13.21 -9.07
C SER A 216 4.82 -13.50 -10.25
N THR A 217 5.92 -14.22 -9.98
CA THR A 217 6.80 -14.82 -11.01
C THR A 217 6.42 -16.26 -11.35
N ALA A 218 5.32 -16.75 -10.79
CA ALA A 218 4.87 -18.14 -10.99
C ALA A 218 4.26 -18.32 -12.38
N SER A 219 4.60 -19.42 -13.03
CA SER A 219 4.09 -19.81 -14.35
C SER A 219 2.93 -20.80 -14.31
N ASN A 220 2.44 -21.15 -13.10
CA ASN A 220 1.38 -22.15 -12.92
C ASN A 220 0.08 -21.59 -12.32
N LEU A 221 -0.05 -20.27 -12.18
CA LEU A 221 -1.26 -19.63 -11.63
C LEU A 221 -2.42 -19.61 -12.63
N VAL A 222 -2.11 -19.49 -13.92
CA VAL A 222 -3.07 -19.58 -15.03
C VAL A 222 -2.50 -20.46 -16.13
N ALA A 223 -3.38 -21.04 -16.96
CA ALA A 223 -2.95 -21.85 -18.09
C ALA A 223 -2.26 -20.97 -19.16
N GLY A 224 -1.19 -21.49 -19.75
CA GLY A 224 -0.46 -20.84 -20.84
C GLY A 224 0.51 -19.74 -20.39
N ASP A 225 0.76 -19.60 -19.11
CA ASP A 225 1.82 -18.74 -18.61
C ASP A 225 3.16 -19.49 -18.64
N SER A 226 4.05 -19.08 -19.51
CA SER A 226 5.33 -19.76 -19.72
C SER A 226 6.54 -18.80 -19.81
N GLU A 227 6.28 -17.49 -19.65
CA GLU A 227 7.31 -16.50 -19.95
C GLU A 227 8.29 -16.23 -18.79
N GLY A 228 7.97 -16.69 -17.56
CA GLY A 228 8.82 -16.52 -16.36
C GLY A 228 9.01 -15.06 -15.97
N ARG A 229 8.05 -14.21 -16.28
CA ARG A 229 8.03 -12.79 -15.93
C ARG A 229 7.24 -12.57 -14.66
N THR A 230 7.38 -11.37 -14.08
CA THR A 230 6.49 -10.92 -13.04
C THR A 230 5.22 -10.40 -13.67
N ASP A 231 4.11 -11.05 -13.37
CA ASP A 231 2.76 -10.69 -13.83
C ASP A 231 1.86 -10.30 -12.66
N ILE A 232 0.74 -9.65 -12.99
CA ILE A 232 -0.31 -9.34 -12.03
C ILE A 232 -1.44 -10.34 -12.18
N PHE A 233 -1.81 -10.94 -11.05
CA PHE A 233 -2.91 -11.89 -10.94
C PHE A 233 -3.97 -11.37 -9.98
N LEU A 234 -5.20 -11.84 -10.20
CA LEU A 234 -6.32 -11.62 -9.29
C LEU A 234 -6.99 -12.96 -8.99
N ARG A 235 -7.15 -13.25 -7.71
CA ARG A 235 -7.88 -14.42 -7.22
C ARG A 235 -9.26 -14.03 -6.74
N ASP A 236 -10.31 -14.65 -7.27
CA ASP A 236 -11.66 -14.63 -6.70
C ASP A 236 -11.76 -15.72 -5.64
N MET A 237 -11.80 -15.33 -4.38
CA MET A 237 -11.87 -16.27 -3.24
C MET A 237 -13.19 -16.99 -3.14
N LEU A 238 -14.27 -16.51 -3.78
CA LEU A 238 -15.58 -17.14 -3.80
C LEU A 238 -15.64 -18.30 -4.80
N THR A 239 -15.10 -18.08 -6.01
CA THR A 239 -15.15 -19.06 -7.10
C THR A 239 -13.90 -19.94 -7.18
N GLY A 240 -12.80 -19.49 -6.55
CA GLY A 240 -11.51 -20.12 -6.64
C GLY A 240 -10.81 -19.95 -7.99
N VAL A 241 -11.23 -19.00 -8.81
CA VAL A 241 -10.62 -18.71 -10.11
C VAL A 241 -9.52 -17.66 -9.97
N THR A 242 -8.39 -17.89 -10.64
CA THR A 242 -7.31 -16.91 -10.80
C THR A 242 -7.29 -16.44 -12.25
N GLU A 243 -7.20 -15.12 -12.46
CA GLU A 243 -7.03 -14.51 -13.78
C GLU A 243 -5.75 -13.68 -13.84
N ARG A 244 -5.12 -13.59 -15.02
CA ARG A 244 -4.02 -12.66 -15.28
C ARG A 244 -4.60 -11.29 -15.62
N ILE A 245 -4.15 -10.25 -14.92
CA ILE A 245 -4.58 -8.86 -15.08
C ILE A 245 -3.66 -8.09 -16.02
N SER A 246 -2.35 -8.39 -16.00
CA SER A 246 -1.32 -7.76 -16.85
C SER A 246 -1.43 -8.21 -18.31
N VAL A 247 -2.55 -7.90 -18.93
CA VAL A 247 -2.86 -8.22 -20.33
C VAL A 247 -3.34 -6.98 -21.09
N ALA A 248 -3.04 -6.91 -22.37
CA ALA A 248 -3.59 -5.89 -23.26
C ALA A 248 -5.11 -6.06 -23.46
N SER A 249 -5.78 -5.08 -24.07
CA SER A 249 -7.23 -5.14 -24.31
C SER A 249 -7.65 -6.27 -25.26
N ASP A 250 -6.73 -6.79 -26.06
CA ASP A 250 -6.96 -7.97 -26.93
C ASP A 250 -6.71 -9.31 -26.22
N GLY A 251 -6.32 -9.26 -24.93
CA GLY A 251 -6.01 -10.42 -24.10
C GLY A 251 -4.57 -10.90 -24.20
N SER A 252 -3.71 -10.30 -25.02
CA SER A 252 -2.29 -10.67 -25.09
C SER A 252 -1.57 -10.31 -23.79
N PRO A 253 -0.69 -11.19 -23.26
CA PRO A 253 0.04 -10.92 -22.00
C PRO A 253 1.04 -9.77 -22.18
N ALA A 254 1.34 -9.10 -21.06
CA ALA A 254 2.39 -8.08 -21.03
C ALA A 254 3.73 -8.65 -21.48
N GLU A 255 4.43 -7.97 -22.41
CA GLU A 255 5.72 -8.45 -22.92
C GLU A 255 6.89 -8.23 -21.97
N ARG A 256 6.66 -7.54 -20.84
CA ARG A 256 7.64 -7.25 -19.78
C ARG A 256 7.00 -7.35 -18.41
N ASN A 257 7.83 -7.27 -17.35
CA ASN A 257 7.38 -7.33 -15.97
C ASN A 257 6.35 -6.26 -15.64
N SER A 258 5.37 -6.67 -14.84
CA SER A 258 4.35 -5.82 -14.23
C SER A 258 4.42 -5.98 -12.70
N GLY A 259 4.09 -4.94 -11.96
CA GLY A 259 4.22 -4.96 -10.50
C GLY A 259 3.31 -3.97 -9.79
N TYR A 260 3.33 -4.05 -8.45
CA TYR A 260 2.62 -3.15 -7.54
C TYR A 260 1.13 -3.02 -7.87
N PRO A 261 0.37 -4.11 -7.81
CA PRO A 261 -1.06 -4.07 -8.04
C PRO A 261 -1.80 -3.41 -6.88
N ASP A 262 -2.90 -2.74 -7.21
CA ASP A 262 -3.93 -2.35 -6.26
C ASP A 262 -5.29 -2.40 -6.96
N LEU A 263 -6.42 -2.40 -6.18
CA LEU A 263 -7.75 -2.56 -6.76
C LEU A 263 -8.82 -1.75 -6.03
N SER A 264 -9.86 -1.33 -6.79
CA SER A 264 -11.05 -0.70 -6.21
C SER A 264 -11.84 -1.65 -5.30
N ASP A 265 -12.63 -1.11 -4.35
CA ASP A 265 -13.40 -1.89 -3.38
C ASP A 265 -14.36 -2.89 -4.02
N ASP A 266 -14.92 -2.58 -5.18
CA ASP A 266 -15.79 -3.46 -5.95
C ASP A 266 -15.03 -4.53 -6.77
N GLY A 267 -13.68 -4.48 -6.74
CA GLY A 267 -12.81 -5.36 -7.50
C GLY A 267 -12.89 -5.17 -9.01
N ARG A 268 -13.52 -4.10 -9.52
CA ARG A 268 -13.66 -3.84 -10.96
C ARG A 268 -12.38 -3.32 -11.59
N TYR A 269 -11.78 -2.31 -10.99
CA TYR A 269 -10.56 -1.70 -11.48
C TYR A 269 -9.35 -2.27 -10.77
N VAL A 270 -8.38 -2.78 -11.54
CA VAL A 270 -7.08 -3.18 -11.02
C VAL A 270 -6.02 -2.32 -11.69
N ILE A 271 -5.25 -1.62 -10.88
CA ILE A 271 -4.12 -0.81 -11.36
C ILE A 271 -2.81 -1.57 -11.16
N PHE A 272 -1.81 -1.23 -11.97
CA PHE A 272 -0.47 -1.77 -11.86
C PHE A 272 0.53 -0.93 -12.68
N ILE A 273 1.81 -1.09 -12.40
CA ILE A 273 2.86 -0.50 -13.26
C ILE A 273 3.47 -1.57 -14.15
N SER A 274 3.89 -1.18 -15.35
CA SER A 274 4.57 -2.06 -16.30
C SER A 274 5.48 -1.30 -17.25
N MET A 275 6.57 -1.96 -17.70
CA MET A 275 7.42 -1.50 -18.78
C MET A 275 6.99 -2.08 -20.14
N ALA A 276 5.87 -2.82 -20.20
CA ALA A 276 5.42 -3.51 -21.41
C ALA A 276 4.77 -2.52 -22.39
N ARG A 277 5.31 -2.46 -23.61
CA ARG A 277 4.85 -1.54 -24.65
C ARG A 277 3.58 -2.00 -25.35
N ASN A 278 3.27 -3.31 -25.29
CA ASN A 278 2.11 -3.88 -25.96
C ASN A 278 0.79 -3.68 -25.19
N LEU A 279 0.83 -3.20 -23.95
CA LEU A 279 -0.37 -2.96 -23.13
C LEU A 279 -1.18 -1.76 -23.62
N SER A 280 -0.53 -0.81 -24.29
CA SER A 280 -1.20 0.38 -24.85
C SER A 280 -0.57 0.79 -26.17
N VAL A 281 -1.42 1.12 -27.15
CA VAL A 281 -0.96 1.62 -28.44
C VAL A 281 -0.16 2.92 -28.26
N GLY A 282 0.97 3.00 -28.94
CA GLY A 282 1.84 4.18 -28.91
C GLY A 282 2.76 4.28 -27.69
N ASP A 283 2.83 3.24 -26.87
CA ASP A 283 3.87 3.14 -25.84
C ASP A 283 5.20 2.72 -26.50
N THR A 284 6.18 3.61 -26.44
CA THR A 284 7.48 3.42 -27.07
C THR A 284 8.65 3.67 -26.12
N ASN A 285 8.36 4.12 -24.88
CA ASN A 285 9.37 4.36 -23.85
C ASN A 285 9.81 3.05 -23.16
N ASN A 286 10.75 3.12 -22.24
CA ASN A 286 11.21 2.00 -21.43
C ASN A 286 11.02 2.28 -19.93
N TYR A 287 10.12 3.19 -19.59
CA TYR A 287 9.80 3.50 -18.21
C TYR A 287 8.64 2.63 -17.72
N ASN A 288 8.48 2.54 -16.40
CA ASN A 288 7.26 2.01 -15.83
C ASN A 288 6.13 3.02 -16.04
N ASP A 289 5.15 2.65 -16.85
CA ASP A 289 3.90 3.37 -16.99
C ASP A 289 2.85 2.81 -16.01
N LEU A 290 1.87 3.63 -15.64
CA LEU A 290 0.72 3.24 -14.83
C LEU A 290 -0.42 2.80 -15.75
N PHE A 291 -0.94 1.61 -15.49
CA PHE A 291 -2.08 1.02 -16.20
C PHE A 291 -3.25 0.77 -15.26
N VAL A 292 -4.45 0.80 -15.83
CA VAL A 292 -5.68 0.30 -15.21
C VAL A 292 -6.31 -0.76 -16.11
N ARG A 293 -6.69 -1.90 -15.51
CA ARG A 293 -7.54 -2.92 -16.13
C ARG A 293 -8.95 -2.76 -15.61
N ASP A 294 -9.91 -2.42 -16.49
CA ASP A 294 -11.34 -2.54 -16.20
C ASP A 294 -11.78 -3.98 -16.47
N ARG A 295 -11.99 -4.76 -15.42
CA ARG A 295 -12.38 -6.18 -15.52
C ARG A 295 -13.77 -6.37 -16.12
N ALA A 296 -14.68 -5.40 -15.98
CA ALA A 296 -16.03 -5.48 -16.53
C ALA A 296 -16.05 -5.36 -18.05
N THR A 297 -15.15 -4.54 -18.62
CA THR A 297 -15.07 -4.32 -20.07
C THR A 297 -13.94 -5.07 -20.74
N GLY A 298 -12.96 -5.55 -19.98
CA GLY A 298 -11.76 -6.17 -20.49
C GLY A 298 -10.79 -5.19 -21.16
N VAL A 299 -10.88 -3.89 -20.86
CA VAL A 299 -10.02 -2.85 -21.42
C VAL A 299 -8.85 -2.54 -20.48
N THR A 300 -7.64 -2.48 -21.03
CA THR A 300 -6.43 -1.99 -20.34
C THR A 300 -6.08 -0.62 -20.90
N THR A 301 -5.94 0.37 -20.01
CA THR A 301 -5.67 1.77 -20.36
C THR A 301 -4.41 2.25 -19.65
N ARG A 302 -3.54 2.94 -20.37
CA ARG A 302 -2.40 3.65 -19.77
C ARG A 302 -2.89 4.98 -19.20
N LEU A 303 -2.63 5.22 -17.90
CA LEU A 303 -3.04 6.44 -17.18
C LEU A 303 -1.97 7.53 -17.22
N THR A 304 -0.69 7.17 -17.31
CA THR A 304 0.42 8.12 -17.33
C THR A 304 0.67 8.64 -18.75
N GLN A 305 0.23 9.87 -18.98
CA GLN A 305 0.55 10.63 -20.19
C GLN A 305 1.12 11.98 -19.77
N GLY A 306 2.21 12.38 -20.44
CA GLY A 306 2.79 13.70 -20.26
C GLY A 306 1.94 14.80 -20.89
N ILE A 307 2.36 16.04 -20.71
CA ILE A 307 1.72 17.24 -21.25
C ILE A 307 1.48 17.06 -22.75
N ALA A 308 0.30 17.43 -23.22
CA ALA A 308 -0.17 17.29 -24.61
C ALA A 308 -0.15 15.85 -25.16
N GLY A 309 -0.27 14.86 -24.29
CA GLY A 309 -0.29 13.43 -24.69
C GLY A 309 1.09 12.85 -24.99
N ALA A 310 2.17 13.53 -24.62
CA ALA A 310 3.53 13.03 -24.80
C ALA A 310 3.79 11.76 -23.95
N GLN A 311 4.80 10.99 -24.33
CA GLN A 311 5.33 9.92 -23.48
C GLN A 311 5.91 10.53 -22.19
N ILE A 312 5.74 9.84 -21.05
CA ILE A 312 6.43 10.25 -19.83
C ILE A 312 7.95 10.05 -19.98
N ASN A 313 8.71 10.95 -19.37
CA ASN A 313 10.18 10.94 -19.42
C ASN A 313 10.83 10.40 -18.13
N GLY A 314 10.07 9.71 -17.30
CA GLY A 314 10.51 9.08 -16.07
C GLY A 314 9.55 7.95 -15.66
N SER A 315 9.94 7.15 -14.66
CA SER A 315 9.16 5.99 -14.20
C SER A 315 8.10 6.37 -13.17
N THR A 316 7.01 5.61 -13.18
CA THR A 316 5.98 5.59 -12.13
C THR A 316 6.31 4.54 -11.07
N ILE A 317 5.99 4.81 -9.82
CA ILE A 317 6.25 3.93 -8.68
C ILE A 317 5.05 3.89 -7.72
N SER A 318 4.85 2.72 -7.08
CA SER A 318 3.93 2.49 -5.95
C SER A 318 2.55 3.12 -6.11
N PRO A 319 1.79 2.80 -7.16
CA PRO A 319 0.45 3.36 -7.33
C PRO A 319 -0.54 2.76 -6.33
N GLU A 320 -1.55 3.55 -5.94
CA GLU A 320 -2.72 3.09 -5.18
C GLU A 320 -3.99 3.72 -5.74
N ILE A 321 -5.10 2.99 -5.70
CA ILE A 321 -6.41 3.44 -6.19
C ILE A 321 -7.35 3.71 -5.01
N SER A 322 -8.14 4.78 -5.08
CA SER A 322 -9.21 5.04 -4.11
C SER A 322 -10.25 3.91 -4.11
N GLY A 323 -10.84 3.60 -2.96
CA GLY A 323 -11.83 2.52 -2.86
C GLY A 323 -13.01 2.68 -3.81
N ASN A 324 -13.44 3.92 -4.07
CA ASN A 324 -14.48 4.23 -5.05
C ASN A 324 -14.05 4.06 -6.52
N GLY A 325 -12.77 3.74 -6.78
CA GLY A 325 -12.24 3.51 -8.13
C GLY A 325 -12.12 4.75 -9.02
N GLN A 326 -12.13 5.97 -8.45
CA GLN A 326 -12.15 7.19 -9.26
C GLN A 326 -10.80 7.87 -9.41
N VAL A 327 -9.90 7.72 -8.44
CA VAL A 327 -8.63 8.43 -8.39
C VAL A 327 -7.51 7.43 -8.10
N VAL A 328 -6.39 7.58 -8.79
CA VAL A 328 -5.14 6.86 -8.48
C VAL A 328 -4.10 7.85 -8.00
N VAL A 329 -3.45 7.57 -6.88
CA VAL A 329 -2.24 8.25 -6.43
C VAL A 329 -1.01 7.44 -6.86
N PHE A 330 0.06 8.13 -7.25
CA PHE A 330 1.31 7.48 -7.65
C PHE A 330 2.50 8.43 -7.47
N GLY A 331 3.68 7.84 -7.28
CA GLY A 331 4.94 8.58 -7.34
C GLY A 331 5.52 8.56 -8.76
N SER A 332 6.20 9.62 -9.18
CA SER A 332 6.94 9.62 -10.45
C SER A 332 8.08 10.64 -10.45
N ASN A 333 9.20 10.26 -11.11
CA ASN A 333 10.29 11.18 -11.41
C ASN A 333 10.21 11.76 -12.83
N ALA A 334 9.06 11.64 -13.49
CA ALA A 334 8.83 12.24 -14.80
C ALA A 334 8.55 13.74 -14.65
N SER A 335 9.34 14.58 -15.30
CA SER A 335 9.24 16.05 -15.24
C SER A 335 8.21 16.64 -16.22
N ASN A 336 7.49 15.80 -16.95
CA ASN A 336 6.55 16.26 -17.99
C ASN A 336 5.09 15.83 -17.75
N LEU A 337 4.75 15.36 -16.55
CA LEU A 337 3.37 15.01 -16.17
C LEU A 337 2.51 16.26 -15.97
N VAL A 338 3.08 17.30 -15.36
CA VAL A 338 2.43 18.60 -15.12
C VAL A 338 3.38 19.74 -15.46
N PRO A 339 2.86 20.96 -15.81
CA PRO A 339 3.70 22.12 -16.02
C PRO A 339 4.48 22.51 -14.74
N GLY A 340 5.70 23.00 -14.92
CA GLY A 340 6.50 23.55 -13.82
C GLY A 340 7.11 22.52 -12.89
N ASP A 341 7.26 21.28 -13.33
CA ASP A 341 8.05 20.27 -12.64
C ASP A 341 9.52 20.39 -13.04
N THR A 342 10.35 20.93 -12.14
CA THR A 342 11.73 21.32 -12.42
C THR A 342 12.74 20.85 -11.36
N ASN A 343 12.29 20.17 -10.28
CA ASN A 343 13.17 19.77 -9.18
C ASN A 343 14.03 18.51 -9.49
N GLY A 344 13.65 17.72 -10.50
CA GLY A 344 14.40 16.54 -10.95
C GLY A 344 14.34 15.35 -10.00
N VAL A 345 13.39 15.32 -9.06
CA VAL A 345 13.18 14.22 -8.10
C VAL A 345 11.78 13.62 -8.25
N ALA A 346 11.50 12.56 -7.51
CA ALA A 346 10.16 11.97 -7.54
C ALA A 346 9.17 12.82 -6.73
N ASP A 347 8.06 13.15 -7.37
CA ASP A 347 6.90 13.82 -6.84
C ASP A 347 5.73 12.85 -6.66
N VAL A 348 4.73 13.25 -5.88
CA VAL A 348 3.45 12.53 -5.72
C VAL A 348 2.38 13.20 -6.57
N PHE A 349 1.70 12.38 -7.35
CA PHE A 349 0.64 12.81 -8.28
C PHE A 349 -0.64 12.04 -8.02
N THR A 350 -1.76 12.63 -8.43
CA THR A 350 -3.03 11.91 -8.60
C THR A 350 -3.46 11.97 -10.08
N VAL A 351 -4.19 10.93 -10.53
CA VAL A 351 -4.87 10.91 -11.83
C VAL A 351 -6.33 10.52 -11.65
N GLN A 352 -7.23 11.26 -12.26
CA GLN A 352 -8.67 10.97 -12.31
C GLN A 352 -8.93 9.95 -13.42
N LEU A 353 -9.52 8.78 -13.11
CA LEU A 353 -9.76 7.73 -14.09
C LEU A 353 -10.69 8.19 -15.23
N ALA A 354 -11.74 8.95 -14.90
CA ALA A 354 -12.74 9.37 -15.87
C ALA A 354 -12.23 10.38 -16.92
N THR A 355 -11.25 11.22 -16.57
CA THR A 355 -10.79 12.34 -17.40
C THR A 355 -9.33 12.22 -17.82
N GLY A 356 -8.53 11.40 -17.12
CA GLY A 356 -7.08 11.35 -17.27
C GLY A 356 -6.37 12.60 -16.72
N ALA A 357 -7.07 13.48 -15.99
CA ALA A 357 -6.48 14.70 -15.43
C ALA A 357 -5.48 14.37 -14.33
N ILE A 358 -4.23 14.83 -14.48
CA ILE A 358 -3.15 14.63 -13.52
C ILE A 358 -2.93 15.91 -12.70
N ARG A 359 -2.76 15.74 -11.39
CA ARG A 359 -2.42 16.82 -10.44
C ARG A 359 -1.23 16.41 -9.58
N ARG A 360 -0.28 17.33 -9.32
CA ARG A 360 0.77 17.13 -8.33
C ARG A 360 0.24 17.41 -6.94
N MET A 361 0.48 16.52 -5.99
CA MET A 361 0.04 16.59 -4.59
C MET A 361 1.17 17.04 -3.67
N SER A 362 2.43 16.72 -4.00
CA SER A 362 3.62 17.15 -3.27
C SER A 362 3.96 18.62 -3.57
N VAL A 363 3.12 19.52 -3.07
CA VAL A 363 3.29 20.97 -3.19
C VAL A 363 3.34 21.61 -1.82
N SER A 364 4.07 22.73 -1.69
CA SER A 364 4.10 23.54 -0.48
C SER A 364 2.75 24.18 -0.19
N HIS A 365 2.56 24.71 1.01
CA HIS A 365 1.32 25.36 1.45
C HIS A 365 0.88 26.55 0.55
N ASP A 366 1.80 27.15 -0.18
CA ASP A 366 1.54 28.23 -1.16
C ASP A 366 1.35 27.68 -2.60
N GLY A 367 1.28 26.36 -2.76
CA GLY A 367 1.03 25.68 -4.04
C GLY A 367 2.25 25.58 -4.96
N LEU A 368 3.45 25.91 -4.45
CA LEU A 368 4.69 25.80 -5.22
C LEU A 368 5.24 24.38 -5.16
N GLN A 369 6.16 24.07 -6.06
CA GLN A 369 6.90 22.83 -6.07
C GLN A 369 7.72 22.68 -4.78
N HIS A 370 7.74 21.48 -4.20
CA HIS A 370 8.62 21.20 -3.05
C HIS A 370 10.10 21.19 -3.47
N GLY A 371 11.01 21.12 -2.48
CA GLY A 371 12.46 21.16 -2.67
C GLY A 371 13.04 19.94 -3.42
N ALA A 372 14.34 19.74 -3.31
CA ALA A 372 15.08 18.71 -4.05
C ALA A 372 14.98 17.30 -3.43
N GLU A 373 14.20 17.11 -2.39
CA GLU A 373 14.00 15.80 -1.76
C GLU A 373 12.80 15.08 -2.36
N ARG A 374 12.95 13.76 -2.63
CA ARG A 374 11.86 12.95 -3.20
C ARG A 374 10.68 12.79 -2.22
N SER A 375 9.47 12.73 -2.79
CA SER A 375 8.26 12.32 -2.07
C SER A 375 7.87 10.90 -2.50
N PHE A 376 7.43 10.08 -1.55
CA PHE A 376 7.15 8.65 -1.77
C PHE A 376 6.27 8.05 -0.65
N GLN A 377 6.00 6.72 -0.71
CA GLN A 377 5.15 6.01 0.26
C GLN A 377 3.77 6.68 0.41
N GLN A 378 3.18 7.03 -0.72
CA GLN A 378 1.87 7.66 -0.75
C GLN A 378 0.74 6.66 -0.49
N HIS A 379 -0.37 7.16 0.06
CA HIS A 379 -1.63 6.44 0.22
C HIS A 379 -2.79 7.39 -0.02
N ILE A 380 -3.92 6.88 -0.54
CA ILE A 380 -5.11 7.67 -0.87
C ILE A 380 -6.32 7.25 -0.03
N SER A 381 -7.18 8.21 0.32
CA SER A 381 -8.43 7.92 1.03
C SER A 381 -9.45 7.18 0.15
N GLN A 382 -10.40 6.51 0.78
CA GLN A 382 -11.46 5.75 0.12
C GLN A 382 -12.27 6.59 -0.88
N ASP A 383 -12.51 7.86 -0.57
CA ASP A 383 -13.24 8.81 -1.41
C ASP A 383 -12.35 9.46 -2.50
N GLY A 384 -11.03 9.27 -2.46
CA GLY A 384 -10.07 9.82 -3.40
C GLY A 384 -9.75 11.31 -3.21
N LEU A 385 -10.14 11.91 -2.08
CA LEU A 385 -9.99 13.36 -1.84
C LEU A 385 -8.70 13.71 -1.10
N PHE A 386 -8.15 12.78 -0.31
CA PHE A 386 -6.99 13.01 0.56
C PHE A 386 -5.86 12.07 0.22
N VAL A 387 -4.64 12.59 0.25
CA VAL A 387 -3.40 11.84 0.00
C VAL A 387 -2.46 12.06 1.16
N VAL A 388 -1.89 10.99 1.70
CA VAL A 388 -0.75 11.07 2.62
C VAL A 388 0.51 10.57 1.93
N PHE A 389 1.64 11.14 2.26
CA PHE A 389 2.93 10.74 1.70
C PHE A 389 4.08 11.12 2.63
N SER A 390 5.27 10.60 2.35
CA SER A 390 6.49 10.89 3.12
C SER A 390 7.48 11.66 2.28
N THR A 391 8.15 12.65 2.89
CA THR A 391 9.27 13.36 2.29
C THR A 391 10.16 13.99 3.37
N ALA A 392 11.42 14.28 3.03
CA ALA A 392 12.34 15.07 3.85
C ALA A 392 12.40 16.55 3.42
N SER A 393 11.47 17.00 2.57
CA SER A 393 11.44 18.35 2.03
C SER A 393 10.86 19.35 3.03
N GLY A 394 11.69 20.20 3.63
CA GLY A 394 11.32 21.11 4.71
C GLY A 394 10.52 22.36 4.28
N ASN A 395 10.04 22.44 3.01
CA ASN A 395 9.25 23.59 2.55
C ASN A 395 7.76 23.27 2.32
N LEU A 396 7.30 22.07 2.67
CA LEU A 396 5.89 21.68 2.52
C LEU A 396 5.01 22.29 3.61
N ASP A 397 5.51 22.35 4.82
CA ASP A 397 4.84 22.97 5.97
C ASP A 397 5.82 23.88 6.71
N LEU A 398 5.36 25.03 7.19
CA LEU A 398 6.19 26.00 7.94
C LEU A 398 6.70 25.45 9.27
N GLY A 399 6.06 24.40 9.80
CA GLY A 399 6.47 23.71 11.02
C GLY A 399 7.55 22.65 10.81
N ASP A 400 7.92 22.35 9.57
CA ASP A 400 8.95 21.36 9.26
C ASP A 400 10.34 22.01 9.19
N GLY A 401 11.15 21.73 10.21
CA GLY A 401 12.50 22.30 10.33
C GLY A 401 13.57 21.29 10.75
N ASN A 402 13.26 19.98 10.91
CA ASN A 402 14.20 18.98 11.42
C ASN A 402 15.11 18.39 10.33
N GLY A 403 14.79 18.57 9.03
CA GLY A 403 15.53 18.00 7.91
C GLY A 403 15.48 16.47 7.87
N ARG A 404 14.44 15.87 8.43
CA ARG A 404 14.17 14.43 8.43
C ARG A 404 13.01 14.13 7.51
N GLN A 405 12.83 12.85 7.21
CA GLN A 405 11.62 12.40 6.54
C GLN A 405 10.44 12.45 7.51
N ASP A 406 9.39 13.10 7.08
CA ASP A 406 8.14 13.28 7.81
C ASP A 406 6.93 12.86 6.96
N VAL A 407 5.78 12.70 7.61
CA VAL A 407 4.49 12.37 6.98
C VAL A 407 3.66 13.63 6.80
N PHE A 408 3.13 13.79 5.60
CA PHE A 408 2.28 14.92 5.20
C PHE A 408 0.93 14.44 4.69
N LEU A 409 -0.10 15.23 4.94
CA LEU A 409 -1.44 15.14 4.36
C LEU A 409 -1.62 16.23 3.32
N ALA A 410 -2.12 15.86 2.13
CA ALA A 410 -2.49 16.78 1.05
C ALA A 410 -3.92 16.56 0.56
N TYR A 411 -4.60 17.62 0.10
CA TYR A 411 -5.98 17.58 -0.41
C TYR A 411 -6.27 18.67 -1.46
#